data_16a5f44b559d4df36c3cdc714e9ca3ba
#
_entry.id   16a5f44b559d4df36c3cdc714e9ca3ba
#
_cell.length_a   1.000
_cell.length_b   1.000
_cell.length_c   1.000
_cell.angle_alpha   90.00
_cell.angle_beta   90.00
_cell.angle_gamma   90.00
#
_symmetry.space_group_name_H-M   'P 1'
#
loop_
_entity.id
_entity.type
_entity.pdbx_description
1 polymer ?
#
loop_
_entity_poly.entity_id
_entity_poly.type
_entity_poly.pdbx_seq_one_letter_code
_entity_poly.pdbx_strand_id
1 'polypeptide(L)'
;MNFGIRANLCQFLHQLLQVLLVGMTIGMMRNVVPALAETEFGVPRGSFMLLVAFVVAFGFVKGTMNFAAGRLAEELGRKRVLLFGWMVAGPIPVLIYFSQSWSWVVFATVLLGVNQGLTWSMTQTAKLDFTRADQRGLVIGLNEFSGYLGLAIAGVATGYLASMLGPRSGLLWFGGAVIGLATMQAWTFVAETLPWAHDEVKKHKGAGATVFRPRYPEAVSEHPSTAEMFFLMSWRDRRMAALCQAGLVEKFVDALVWALWPIYLHQQGLSLPGIGWTVGVYGFTWGAAQFFTGRLSDRVGRHLLNVWGMWICGAGVALMPLGAGSLWWSLSAATAGIGMAMLYPNLSAAVADIAHPRWRASAIGIYRFWRDLGYGVGAMGLGAAAAWGGGLVNAFWFVAVAMWMSGAVLLRWGDETHPKLNPAGLEKC
;
A
#
# COMPACT_ATOMS: atom_id res chain seq x y z
N MET A 1 -3.49 20.12 -21.89
CA MET A 1 -3.31 20.27 -20.44
C MET A 1 -1.83 20.34 -20.10
N ASN A 2 -1.43 21.00 -18.98
CA ASN A 2 -0.06 21.05 -18.55
C ASN A 2 0.23 19.87 -17.61
N PHE A 3 1.39 19.21 -17.79
CA PHE A 3 1.82 18.07 -16.97
C PHE A 3 3.00 18.46 -16.06
N GLY A 4 3.05 17.83 -14.91
CA GLY A 4 4.11 17.99 -13.92
C GLY A 4 3.63 18.55 -12.58
N ILE A 5 4.36 18.25 -11.51
CA ILE A 5 4.03 18.65 -10.14
C ILE A 5 3.90 20.19 -10.02
N ARG A 6 4.85 20.94 -10.57
CA ARG A 6 4.84 22.42 -10.46
C ARG A 6 3.63 23.04 -11.17
N ALA A 7 3.26 22.52 -12.35
CA ALA A 7 2.12 23.03 -13.12
C ALA A 7 0.76 22.75 -12.43
N ASN A 8 0.69 21.71 -11.59
CA ASN A 8 -0.52 21.26 -10.92
C ASN A 8 -0.36 21.24 -9.39
N LEU A 9 0.50 22.11 -8.82
CA LEU A 9 0.90 22.06 -7.42
C LEU A 9 -0.29 22.09 -6.46
N CYS A 10 -1.28 22.92 -6.72
CA CYS A 10 -2.47 23.03 -5.88
C CYS A 10 -3.21 21.68 -5.79
N GLN A 11 -3.51 21.06 -6.94
CA GLN A 11 -4.17 19.75 -6.97
C GLN A 11 -3.29 18.64 -6.38
N PHE A 12 -1.98 18.71 -6.60
CA PHE A 12 -1.04 17.78 -5.99
C PHE A 12 -1.10 17.82 -4.46
N LEU A 13 -1.10 19.01 -3.86
CA LEU A 13 -1.22 19.20 -2.41
C LEU A 13 -2.58 18.74 -1.88
N HIS A 14 -3.68 19.02 -2.60
CA HIS A 14 -5.00 18.51 -2.22
C HIS A 14 -5.05 16.98 -2.23
N GLN A 15 -4.41 16.34 -3.20
CA GLN A 15 -4.33 14.87 -3.27
C GLN A 15 -3.39 14.28 -2.20
N LEU A 16 -2.35 15.01 -1.77
CA LEU A 16 -1.51 14.60 -0.63
C LEU A 16 -2.28 14.70 0.68
N LEU A 17 -3.06 15.77 0.87
CA LEU A 17 -3.93 15.91 2.03
C LEU A 17 -4.99 14.79 2.06
N GLN A 18 -5.58 14.43 0.92
CA GLN A 18 -6.51 13.32 0.84
C GLN A 18 -5.88 12.01 1.31
N VAL A 19 -4.71 11.63 0.83
CA VAL A 19 -4.09 10.37 1.25
C VAL A 19 -3.62 10.40 2.70
N LEU A 20 -3.25 11.56 3.24
CA LEU A 20 -2.98 11.73 4.67
C LEU A 20 -4.23 11.43 5.50
N LEU A 21 -5.39 11.99 5.12
CA LEU A 21 -6.67 11.72 5.79
C LEU A 21 -7.10 10.24 5.64
N VAL A 22 -6.84 9.61 4.48
CA VAL A 22 -7.03 8.17 4.28
C VAL A 22 -6.15 7.36 5.24
N GLY A 23 -4.89 7.74 5.41
CA GLY A 23 -4.00 7.12 6.40
C GLY A 23 -4.51 7.26 7.83
N MET A 24 -5.11 8.41 8.17
CA MET A 24 -5.70 8.62 9.49
C MET A 24 -6.85 7.66 9.80
N THR A 25 -7.65 7.24 8.81
CA THR A 25 -8.74 6.26 9.07
C THR A 25 -8.21 4.86 9.41
N ILE A 26 -7.06 4.45 8.87
CA ILE A 26 -6.39 3.22 9.32
C ILE A 26 -5.81 3.41 10.73
N GLY A 27 -5.09 4.51 10.93
CA GLY A 27 -4.40 4.80 12.20
C GLY A 27 -5.35 4.81 13.40
N MET A 28 -6.56 5.38 13.25
CA MET A 28 -7.54 5.40 14.32
C MET A 28 -7.99 4.01 14.76
N MET A 29 -8.11 3.06 13.82
CA MET A 29 -8.56 1.70 14.11
C MET A 29 -7.44 0.85 14.72
N ARG A 30 -6.20 1.07 14.29
CA ARG A 30 -5.07 0.19 14.57
C ARG A 30 -4.72 0.09 16.05
N ASN A 31 -4.85 1.18 16.81
CA ASN A 31 -4.48 1.21 18.23
C ASN A 31 -5.66 0.96 19.16
N VAL A 32 -6.83 1.53 18.83
CA VAL A 32 -7.98 1.51 19.74
C VAL A 32 -8.78 0.21 19.63
N VAL A 33 -8.91 -0.35 18.42
CA VAL A 33 -9.68 -1.58 18.22
C VAL A 33 -9.11 -2.80 18.95
N PRO A 34 -7.78 -3.05 18.97
CA PRO A 34 -7.23 -4.14 19.80
C PRO A 34 -7.48 -3.95 21.29
N ALA A 35 -7.46 -2.68 21.78
CA ALA A 35 -7.78 -2.40 23.18
C ALA A 35 -9.24 -2.69 23.50
N LEU A 36 -10.18 -2.25 22.64
CA LEU A 36 -11.60 -2.58 22.76
C LEU A 36 -11.86 -4.09 22.74
N ALA A 37 -11.18 -4.82 21.85
CA ALA A 37 -11.29 -6.27 21.75
C ALA A 37 -11.02 -6.95 23.08
N GLU A 38 -9.92 -6.52 23.75
CA GLU A 38 -9.51 -7.09 25.03
C GLU A 38 -10.42 -6.67 26.19
N THR A 39 -10.68 -5.36 26.30
CA THR A 39 -11.35 -4.79 27.48
C THR A 39 -12.86 -5.00 27.50
N GLU A 40 -13.51 -5.02 26.32
CA GLU A 40 -14.97 -5.04 26.24
C GLU A 40 -15.53 -6.32 25.62
N PHE A 41 -14.78 -6.98 24.72
CA PHE A 41 -15.26 -8.18 24.01
C PHE A 41 -14.56 -9.47 24.44
N GLY A 42 -13.66 -9.41 25.42
CA GLY A 42 -12.96 -10.59 25.94
C GLY A 42 -12.06 -11.30 24.91
N VAL A 43 -11.63 -10.59 23.86
CA VAL A 43 -10.73 -11.13 22.84
C VAL A 43 -9.29 -10.87 23.22
N PRO A 44 -8.47 -11.89 23.55
CA PRO A 44 -7.10 -11.70 24.02
C PRO A 44 -6.22 -11.01 23.00
N ARG A 45 -5.28 -10.19 23.45
CA ARG A 45 -4.25 -9.58 22.59
C ARG A 45 -3.45 -10.67 21.88
N GLY A 46 -3.21 -10.48 20.59
CA GLY A 46 -2.50 -11.46 19.77
C GLY A 46 -3.29 -12.72 19.43
N SER A 47 -4.59 -12.76 19.75
CA SER A 47 -5.44 -13.88 19.36
C SER A 47 -5.57 -13.99 17.83
N PHE A 48 -5.69 -15.22 17.35
CA PHE A 48 -5.93 -15.51 15.94
C PHE A 48 -7.18 -14.77 15.39
N MET A 49 -8.19 -14.55 16.21
CA MET A 49 -9.40 -13.80 15.82
C MET A 49 -9.11 -12.33 15.51
N LEU A 50 -8.22 -11.66 16.26
CA LEU A 50 -7.78 -10.31 15.94
C LEU A 50 -7.00 -10.26 14.63
N LEU A 51 -6.12 -11.23 14.41
CA LEU A 51 -5.34 -11.38 13.18
C LEU A 51 -6.24 -11.60 11.96
N VAL A 52 -7.19 -12.52 12.07
CA VAL A 52 -8.13 -12.83 10.99
C VAL A 52 -9.00 -11.61 10.66
N ALA A 53 -9.53 -10.92 11.66
CA ALA A 53 -10.39 -9.77 11.43
C ALA A 53 -9.63 -8.60 10.77
N PHE A 54 -8.43 -8.31 11.23
CA PHE A 54 -7.68 -7.13 10.77
C PHE A 54 -6.79 -7.41 9.56
N VAL A 55 -6.01 -8.47 9.58
CA VAL A 55 -5.01 -8.73 8.52
C VAL A 55 -5.65 -9.45 7.33
N VAL A 56 -6.43 -10.50 7.60
CA VAL A 56 -6.99 -11.34 6.54
C VAL A 56 -8.21 -10.66 5.91
N ALA A 57 -9.26 -10.37 6.70
CA ALA A 57 -10.49 -9.79 6.17
C ALA A 57 -10.24 -8.41 5.54
N PHE A 58 -9.48 -7.55 6.21
CA PHE A 58 -9.09 -6.24 5.70
C PHE A 58 -8.29 -6.35 4.38
N GLY A 59 -7.29 -7.23 4.33
CA GLY A 59 -6.44 -7.41 3.14
C GLY A 59 -7.23 -7.91 1.93
N PHE A 60 -8.08 -8.94 2.11
CA PHE A 60 -8.93 -9.47 1.03
C PHE A 60 -9.91 -8.43 0.52
N VAL A 61 -10.63 -7.74 1.42
CA VAL A 61 -11.60 -6.71 1.04
C VAL A 61 -10.91 -5.54 0.35
N LYS A 62 -9.82 -5.04 0.93
CA LYS A 62 -9.06 -3.94 0.34
C LYS A 62 -8.48 -4.32 -1.02
N GLY A 63 -7.92 -5.53 -1.16
CA GLY A 63 -7.40 -6.04 -2.43
C GLY A 63 -8.49 -6.06 -3.50
N THR A 64 -9.63 -6.69 -3.21
CA THR A 64 -10.78 -6.75 -4.13
C THR A 64 -11.29 -5.36 -4.49
N MET A 65 -11.37 -4.45 -3.53
CA MET A 65 -11.81 -3.08 -3.80
C MET A 65 -10.79 -2.26 -4.59
N ASN A 66 -9.50 -2.51 -4.47
CA ASN A 66 -8.50 -1.89 -5.36
C ASN A 66 -8.71 -2.31 -6.82
N PHE A 67 -9.01 -3.59 -7.05
CA PHE A 67 -9.34 -4.11 -8.38
C PHE A 67 -10.58 -3.42 -8.96
N ALA A 68 -11.67 -3.36 -8.19
CA ALA A 68 -12.90 -2.68 -8.59
C ALA A 68 -12.66 -1.17 -8.81
N ALA A 69 -11.91 -0.52 -7.93
CA ALA A 69 -11.59 0.90 -8.00
C ALA A 69 -10.89 1.29 -9.31
N GLY A 70 -9.96 0.45 -9.77
CA GLY A 70 -9.26 0.67 -11.04
C GLY A 70 -10.23 0.79 -12.22
N ARG A 71 -11.17 -0.14 -12.33
CA ARG A 71 -12.18 -0.15 -13.41
C ARG A 71 -13.18 0.99 -13.26
N LEU A 72 -13.73 1.15 -12.06
CA LEU A 72 -14.68 2.23 -11.78
C LEU A 72 -14.08 3.62 -12.06
N ALA A 73 -12.80 3.80 -11.81
CA ALA A 73 -12.13 5.06 -12.08
C ALA A 73 -12.05 5.40 -13.58
N GLU A 74 -11.99 4.41 -14.45
CA GLU A 74 -11.99 4.62 -15.90
C GLU A 74 -13.37 4.97 -16.43
N GLU A 75 -14.42 4.46 -15.82
CA GLU A 75 -15.81 4.67 -16.22
C GLU A 75 -16.44 5.91 -15.58
N LEU A 76 -16.26 6.07 -14.27
CA LEU A 76 -16.92 7.12 -13.48
C LEU A 76 -16.04 8.34 -13.22
N GLY A 77 -14.73 8.21 -13.38
CA GLY A 77 -13.74 9.22 -13.00
C GLY A 77 -13.19 9.03 -11.58
N ARG A 78 -12.03 9.65 -11.31
CA ARG A 78 -11.28 9.45 -10.05
C ARG A 78 -11.97 10.11 -8.86
N LYS A 79 -12.50 11.32 -9.07
CA LYS A 79 -13.18 12.09 -8.01
C LYS A 79 -14.44 11.39 -7.49
N ARG A 80 -15.26 10.84 -8.38
CA ARG A 80 -16.50 10.15 -7.97
C ARG A 80 -16.20 8.90 -7.15
N VAL A 81 -15.22 8.10 -7.57
CA VAL A 81 -14.81 6.89 -6.84
C VAL A 81 -14.20 7.25 -5.47
N LEU A 82 -13.41 8.34 -5.40
CA LEU A 82 -12.89 8.86 -4.13
C LEU A 82 -14.01 9.25 -3.18
N LEU A 83 -15.00 10.02 -3.65
CA LEU A 83 -16.16 10.44 -2.84
C LEU A 83 -17.00 9.25 -2.37
N PHE A 84 -17.22 8.26 -3.24
CA PHE A 84 -17.91 7.03 -2.85
C PHE A 84 -17.15 6.29 -1.74
N GLY A 85 -15.82 6.22 -1.84
CA GLY A 85 -14.99 5.65 -0.77
C GLY A 85 -15.15 6.38 0.57
N TRP A 86 -15.26 7.71 0.56
CA TRP A 86 -15.52 8.49 1.78
C TRP A 86 -16.93 8.29 2.33
N MET A 87 -17.95 8.15 1.48
CA MET A 87 -19.31 7.84 1.93
C MET A 87 -19.38 6.50 2.66
N VAL A 88 -18.67 5.48 2.15
CA VAL A 88 -18.59 4.16 2.80
C VAL A 88 -17.87 4.25 4.16
N ALA A 89 -16.94 5.19 4.34
CA ALA A 89 -16.27 5.38 5.62
C ALA A 89 -17.18 5.99 6.70
N GLY A 90 -18.17 6.78 6.30
CA GLY A 90 -19.06 7.52 7.23
C GLY A 90 -19.63 6.69 8.39
N PRO A 91 -20.20 5.51 8.14
CA PRO A 91 -20.74 4.65 9.18
C PRO A 91 -19.72 4.07 10.17
N ILE A 92 -18.42 3.98 9.81
CA ILE A 92 -17.41 3.26 10.61
C ILE A 92 -17.36 3.71 12.08
N PRO A 93 -17.14 5.00 12.40
CA PRO A 93 -17.04 5.44 13.79
C PRO A 93 -18.35 5.25 14.57
N VAL A 94 -19.48 5.37 13.89
CA VAL A 94 -20.82 5.16 14.49
C VAL A 94 -21.03 3.68 14.83
N LEU A 95 -20.70 2.77 13.91
CA LEU A 95 -20.78 1.32 14.14
C LEU A 95 -19.92 0.87 15.33
N ILE A 96 -18.72 1.42 15.46
CA ILE A 96 -17.83 1.10 16.59
C ILE A 96 -18.39 1.67 17.90
N TYR A 97 -18.92 2.90 17.86
CA TYR A 97 -19.49 3.52 19.05
C TYR A 97 -20.67 2.71 19.62
N PHE A 98 -21.58 2.25 18.76
CA PHE A 98 -22.75 1.45 19.14
C PHE A 98 -22.52 -0.08 19.13
N SER A 99 -21.28 -0.54 18.92
CA SER A 99 -21.00 -1.97 18.83
C SER A 99 -21.38 -2.72 20.11
N GLN A 100 -22.20 -3.77 19.97
CA GLN A 100 -22.64 -4.64 21.06
C GLN A 100 -21.88 -5.98 21.06
N SER A 101 -21.20 -6.31 19.98
CA SER A 101 -20.44 -7.54 19.82
C SER A 101 -19.23 -7.31 18.92
N TRP A 102 -18.26 -8.23 18.98
CA TRP A 102 -17.08 -8.19 18.12
C TRP A 102 -17.41 -8.21 16.62
N SER A 103 -18.50 -8.85 16.21
CA SER A 103 -18.94 -8.88 14.80
C SER A 103 -19.23 -7.49 14.20
N TRP A 104 -19.69 -6.52 15.01
CA TRP A 104 -19.87 -5.12 14.57
C TRP A 104 -18.55 -4.46 14.23
N VAL A 105 -17.51 -4.73 15.04
CA VAL A 105 -16.16 -4.21 14.81
C VAL A 105 -15.55 -4.84 13.56
N VAL A 106 -15.76 -6.16 13.35
CA VAL A 106 -15.34 -6.84 12.12
C VAL A 106 -16.01 -6.22 10.90
N PHE A 107 -17.34 -5.96 10.97
CA PHE A 107 -18.06 -5.31 9.88
C PHE A 107 -17.55 -3.88 9.61
N ALA A 108 -17.30 -3.10 10.64
CA ALA A 108 -16.66 -1.78 10.50
C ALA A 108 -15.28 -1.88 9.83
N THR A 109 -14.51 -2.94 10.13
CA THR A 109 -13.21 -3.20 9.50
C THR A 109 -13.36 -3.58 8.01
N VAL A 110 -14.42 -4.31 7.64
CA VAL A 110 -14.75 -4.57 6.23
C VAL A 110 -15.03 -3.26 5.49
N LEU A 111 -15.86 -2.36 6.07
CA LEU A 111 -16.11 -1.04 5.47
C LEU A 111 -14.83 -0.21 5.36
N LEU A 112 -13.94 -0.30 6.35
CA LEU A 112 -12.62 0.33 6.27
C LEU A 112 -11.81 -0.23 5.09
N GLY A 113 -11.83 -1.54 4.87
CA GLY A 113 -11.19 -2.19 3.72
C GLY A 113 -11.71 -1.65 2.39
N VAL A 114 -13.04 -1.49 2.27
CA VAL A 114 -13.68 -0.88 1.08
C VAL A 114 -13.23 0.57 0.91
N ASN A 115 -13.32 1.39 1.95
CA ASN A 115 -12.84 2.78 1.91
C ASN A 115 -11.38 2.85 1.44
N GLN A 116 -10.50 2.07 2.05
CA GLN A 116 -9.07 2.07 1.75
C GLN A 116 -8.77 1.66 0.31
N GLY A 117 -9.43 0.61 -0.20
CA GLY A 117 -9.27 0.17 -1.58
C GLY A 117 -9.68 1.24 -2.59
N LEU A 118 -10.78 1.93 -2.34
CA LEU A 118 -11.27 2.99 -3.21
C LEU A 118 -10.42 4.27 -3.09
N THR A 119 -10.28 4.81 -1.89
CA THR A 119 -9.68 6.15 -1.70
C THR A 119 -8.18 6.19 -1.92
N TRP A 120 -7.42 5.23 -1.37
CA TRP A 120 -5.96 5.21 -1.56
C TRP A 120 -5.57 5.04 -3.02
N SER A 121 -6.27 4.13 -3.75
CA SER A 121 -6.04 3.94 -5.18
C SER A 121 -6.33 5.21 -5.97
N MET A 122 -7.41 5.92 -5.66
CA MET A 122 -7.77 7.14 -6.38
C MET A 122 -6.79 8.28 -6.13
N THR A 123 -6.32 8.49 -4.90
CA THR A 123 -5.32 9.52 -4.62
C THR A 123 -4.00 9.26 -5.35
N GLN A 124 -3.60 8.00 -5.49
CA GLN A 124 -2.41 7.62 -6.25
C GLN A 124 -2.61 7.82 -7.75
N THR A 125 -3.70 7.27 -8.32
CA THR A 125 -4.00 7.35 -9.75
C THR A 125 -4.18 8.80 -10.21
N ALA A 126 -4.93 9.60 -9.45
CA ALA A 126 -5.14 11.01 -9.77
C ALA A 126 -3.82 11.79 -9.88
N LYS A 127 -2.85 11.56 -8.98
CA LYS A 127 -1.53 12.19 -9.07
C LYS A 127 -0.74 11.74 -10.29
N LEU A 128 -0.85 10.47 -10.66
CA LEU A 128 -0.18 9.93 -11.85
C LEU A 128 -0.75 10.51 -13.15
N ASP A 129 -2.04 10.85 -13.18
CA ASP A 129 -2.69 11.37 -14.39
C ASP A 129 -2.11 12.74 -14.84
N PHE A 130 -1.79 13.63 -13.89
CA PHE A 130 -1.29 14.98 -14.22
C PHE A 130 0.21 15.16 -14.01
N THR A 131 0.95 14.12 -13.65
CA THR A 131 2.41 14.20 -13.48
C THR A 131 3.16 13.59 -14.67
N ARG A 132 4.41 14.04 -14.86
CA ARG A 132 5.26 13.50 -15.92
C ARG A 132 5.82 12.13 -15.53
N ALA A 133 6.12 11.31 -16.52
CA ALA A 133 6.66 9.97 -16.33
C ALA A 133 7.97 9.95 -15.50
N ASP A 134 8.83 10.98 -15.67
CA ASP A 134 10.08 11.13 -14.93
C ASP A 134 9.92 11.61 -13.48
N GLN A 135 8.70 11.78 -13.00
CA GLN A 135 8.36 12.21 -11.63
C GLN A 135 7.55 11.14 -10.87
N ARG A 136 7.22 10.01 -11.49
CA ARG A 136 6.31 9.00 -10.93
C ARG A 136 6.82 8.40 -9.62
N GLY A 137 8.10 8.11 -9.53
CA GLY A 137 8.71 7.60 -8.31
C GLY A 137 8.59 8.58 -7.14
N LEU A 138 8.93 9.86 -7.36
CA LEU A 138 8.75 10.91 -6.36
C LEU A 138 7.28 11.07 -5.96
N VAL A 139 6.38 11.09 -6.94
CA VAL A 139 4.93 11.27 -6.71
C VAL A 139 4.35 10.16 -5.85
N ILE A 140 4.70 8.92 -6.16
CA ILE A 140 4.23 7.75 -5.39
C ILE A 140 4.91 7.72 -4.02
N GLY A 141 6.20 8.02 -3.94
CA GLY A 141 6.91 8.13 -2.66
C GLY A 141 6.26 9.15 -1.71
N LEU A 142 5.93 10.34 -2.22
CA LEU A 142 5.21 11.37 -1.45
C LEU A 142 3.78 10.94 -1.08
N ASN A 143 3.08 10.20 -1.97
CA ASN A 143 1.77 9.63 -1.68
C ASN A 143 1.84 8.69 -0.48
N GLU A 144 2.74 7.74 -0.53
CA GLU A 144 2.86 6.73 0.52
C GLU A 144 3.36 7.36 1.84
N PHE A 145 4.38 8.23 1.77
CA PHE A 145 4.83 9.00 2.95
C PHE A 145 3.68 9.74 3.63
N SER A 146 2.85 10.47 2.86
CA SER A 146 1.72 11.22 3.42
C SER A 146 0.68 10.30 4.06
N GLY A 147 0.38 9.16 3.45
CA GLY A 147 -0.55 8.17 4.00
C GLY A 147 -0.04 7.58 5.32
N TYR A 148 1.23 7.19 5.39
CA TYR A 148 1.82 6.66 6.62
C TYR A 148 2.02 7.72 7.70
N LEU A 149 2.29 8.97 7.32
CA LEU A 149 2.28 10.10 8.25
C LEU A 149 0.89 10.28 8.88
N GLY A 150 -0.16 10.22 8.07
CA GLY A 150 -1.55 10.26 8.56
C GLY A 150 -1.86 9.12 9.53
N LEU A 151 -1.41 7.90 9.22
CA LEU A 151 -1.54 6.74 10.11
C LEU A 151 -0.86 6.98 11.46
N ALA A 152 0.36 7.51 11.45
CA ALA A 152 1.12 7.79 12.67
C ALA A 152 0.45 8.89 13.52
N ILE A 153 0.03 9.99 12.90
CA ILE A 153 -0.69 11.09 13.57
C ILE A 153 -1.97 10.58 14.23
N ALA A 154 -2.77 9.79 13.50
CA ALA A 154 -4.01 9.26 14.03
C ALA A 154 -3.79 8.26 15.16
N GLY A 155 -2.74 7.43 15.07
CA GLY A 155 -2.38 6.52 16.15
C GLY A 155 -2.11 7.23 17.47
N VAL A 156 -1.36 8.33 17.43
CA VAL A 156 -1.10 9.17 18.63
C VAL A 156 -2.36 9.89 19.07
N ALA A 157 -3.05 10.58 18.16
CA ALA A 157 -4.23 11.40 18.49
C ALA A 157 -5.37 10.56 19.09
N THR A 158 -5.64 9.39 18.51
CA THR A 158 -6.71 8.51 19.03
C THR A 158 -6.35 7.84 20.34
N GLY A 159 -5.09 7.53 20.58
CA GLY A 159 -4.62 7.06 21.88
C GLY A 159 -4.87 8.10 22.98
N TYR A 160 -4.57 9.37 22.68
CA TYR A 160 -4.82 10.49 23.60
C TYR A 160 -6.31 10.74 23.84
N LEU A 161 -7.09 10.78 22.77
CA LEU A 161 -8.55 10.96 22.87
C LEU A 161 -9.23 9.80 23.59
N ALA A 162 -8.77 8.57 23.39
CA ALA A 162 -9.28 7.40 24.08
C ALA A 162 -9.03 7.48 25.60
N SER A 163 -7.90 8.03 26.03
CA SER A 163 -7.60 8.21 27.45
C SER A 163 -8.45 9.30 28.10
N MET A 164 -8.88 10.33 27.35
CA MET A 164 -9.68 11.44 27.85
C MET A 164 -11.19 11.18 27.80
N LEU A 165 -11.67 10.63 26.71
CA LEU A 165 -13.11 10.51 26.40
C LEU A 165 -13.62 9.06 26.44
N GLY A 166 -12.71 8.10 26.66
CA GLY A 166 -12.97 6.69 26.45
C GLY A 166 -12.77 6.26 24.98
N PRO A 167 -12.47 4.96 24.76
CA PRO A 167 -12.08 4.45 23.45
C PRO A 167 -13.14 4.69 22.36
N ARG A 168 -14.41 4.43 22.65
CA ARG A 168 -15.52 4.55 21.70
C ARG A 168 -15.80 6.01 21.33
N SER A 169 -15.91 6.89 22.33
CA SER A 169 -16.17 8.32 22.11
C SER A 169 -15.00 8.99 21.41
N GLY A 170 -13.76 8.67 21.79
CA GLY A 170 -12.56 9.17 21.12
C GLY A 170 -12.53 8.81 19.63
N LEU A 171 -12.87 7.56 19.28
CA LEU A 171 -12.98 7.11 17.88
C LEU A 171 -14.13 7.80 17.13
N LEU A 172 -15.29 7.98 17.79
CA LEU A 172 -16.45 8.63 17.16
C LEU A 172 -16.11 10.07 16.74
N TRP A 173 -15.58 10.87 17.66
CA TRP A 173 -15.26 12.27 17.41
C TRP A 173 -14.09 12.43 16.43
N PHE A 174 -13.01 11.67 16.61
CA PHE A 174 -11.87 11.72 15.70
C PHE A 174 -12.24 11.24 14.30
N GLY A 175 -12.87 10.07 14.20
CA GLY A 175 -13.26 9.49 12.92
C GLY A 175 -14.28 10.35 12.19
N GLY A 176 -15.29 10.86 12.89
CA GLY A 176 -16.28 11.79 12.34
C GLY A 176 -15.63 13.07 11.79
N ALA A 177 -14.72 13.68 12.55
CA ALA A 177 -13.99 14.88 12.12
C ALA A 177 -13.11 14.60 10.88
N VAL A 178 -12.32 13.53 10.89
CA VAL A 178 -11.44 13.17 9.77
C VAL A 178 -12.24 12.84 8.49
N ILE A 179 -13.28 12.02 8.61
CA ILE A 179 -14.08 11.60 7.46
C ILE A 179 -14.91 12.78 6.92
N GLY A 180 -15.49 13.60 7.81
CA GLY A 180 -16.21 14.82 7.42
C GLY A 180 -15.32 15.82 6.69
N LEU A 181 -14.13 16.11 7.25
CA LEU A 181 -13.14 16.99 6.63
C LEU A 181 -12.69 16.44 5.26
N ALA A 182 -12.39 15.15 5.18
CA ALA A 182 -11.94 14.52 3.95
C ALA A 182 -13.00 14.53 2.86
N THR A 183 -14.25 14.25 3.22
CA THR A 183 -15.40 14.29 2.29
C THR A 183 -15.62 15.72 1.78
N MET A 184 -15.64 16.70 2.66
CA MET A 184 -15.79 18.11 2.32
C MET A 184 -14.65 18.59 1.40
N GLN A 185 -13.41 18.27 1.75
CA GLN A 185 -12.24 18.65 0.97
C GLN A 185 -12.22 17.96 -0.40
N ALA A 186 -12.60 16.68 -0.49
CA ALA A 186 -12.72 15.97 -1.76
C ALA A 186 -13.81 16.59 -2.65
N TRP A 187 -14.94 16.94 -2.05
CA TRP A 187 -16.06 17.54 -2.78
C TRP A 187 -15.70 18.92 -3.36
N THR A 188 -15.10 19.78 -2.55
CA THR A 188 -14.89 21.20 -2.88
C THR A 188 -13.60 21.45 -3.67
N PHE A 189 -12.48 20.82 -3.30
CA PHE A 189 -11.15 21.17 -3.79
C PHE A 189 -10.48 20.17 -4.71
N VAL A 190 -10.89 18.89 -4.68
CA VAL A 190 -10.31 17.88 -5.56
C VAL A 190 -10.94 17.99 -6.94
N ALA A 191 -10.09 18.16 -7.97
CA ALA A 191 -10.51 18.14 -9.38
C ALA A 191 -10.60 16.69 -9.92
N GLU A 192 -11.47 16.49 -10.91
CA GLU A 192 -11.47 15.26 -11.70
C GLU A 192 -10.24 15.21 -12.62
N THR A 193 -9.49 14.10 -12.60
CA THR A 193 -8.22 13.98 -13.35
C THR A 193 -8.29 13.08 -14.59
N LEU A 194 -9.39 12.41 -14.84
CA LEU A 194 -9.61 11.61 -16.05
C LEU A 194 -9.31 12.38 -17.37
N PRO A 195 -9.63 13.69 -17.48
CA PRO A 195 -9.29 14.47 -18.67
C PRO A 195 -7.77 14.56 -18.95
N TRP A 196 -6.90 14.56 -17.91
CA TRP A 196 -5.44 14.53 -18.10
C TRP A 196 -4.98 13.20 -18.73
N ALA A 197 -5.51 12.07 -18.24
CA ALA A 197 -5.23 10.77 -18.84
C ALA A 197 -5.63 10.72 -20.32
N HIS A 198 -6.78 11.27 -20.69
CA HIS A 198 -7.22 11.36 -22.08
C HIS A 198 -6.35 12.30 -22.93
N ASP A 199 -5.89 13.43 -22.37
CA ASP A 199 -5.00 14.37 -23.07
C ASP A 199 -3.61 13.78 -23.29
N GLU A 200 -3.10 12.98 -22.33
CA GLU A 200 -1.85 12.23 -22.48
C GLU A 200 -1.94 11.29 -23.70
N VAL A 201 -3.05 10.56 -23.87
CA VAL A 201 -3.30 9.70 -25.03
C VAL A 201 -3.31 10.48 -26.35
N LYS A 202 -3.99 11.65 -26.38
CA LYS A 202 -4.05 12.49 -27.59
C LYS A 202 -2.69 12.99 -28.02
N LYS A 203 -1.85 13.41 -27.06
CA LYS A 203 -0.47 13.86 -27.32
C LYS A 203 0.40 12.73 -27.88
N HIS A 204 0.23 11.51 -27.39
CA HIS A 204 0.96 10.35 -27.91
C HIS A 204 0.54 9.99 -29.34
N LYS A 205 -0.74 10.14 -29.71
CA LYS A 205 -1.21 9.90 -31.09
C LYS A 205 -0.75 10.99 -32.08
N GLY A 206 -0.60 12.24 -31.59
CA GLY A 206 -0.21 13.39 -32.45
C GLY A 206 1.30 13.57 -32.69
N ALA A 207 2.14 13.06 -31.80
CA ALA A 207 3.59 13.16 -31.92
C ALA A 207 4.14 11.91 -32.63
N GLY A 208 3.98 11.84 -33.93
CA GLY A 208 4.38 10.64 -34.72
C GLY A 208 5.60 9.88 -34.19
N ALA A 209 5.51 8.58 -34.17
CA ALA A 209 6.48 7.48 -33.95
C ALA A 209 7.68 7.63 -32.97
N THR A 210 8.04 8.83 -32.52
CA THR A 210 9.25 9.08 -31.69
C THR A 210 9.00 9.28 -30.19
N VAL A 211 7.73 9.32 -29.76
CA VAL A 211 7.38 9.53 -28.34
C VAL A 211 6.84 8.26 -27.76
N PHE A 212 7.62 7.71 -26.81
CA PHE A 212 7.24 6.70 -25.83
C PHE A 212 6.08 5.78 -26.27
N ARG A 213 6.40 4.74 -27.05
CA ARG A 213 5.53 3.57 -27.16
C ARG A 213 5.76 2.75 -25.90
N PRO A 214 4.80 2.71 -24.95
CA PRO A 214 4.88 1.72 -23.89
C PRO A 214 4.99 0.36 -24.56
N ARG A 215 5.84 -0.52 -24.04
CA ARG A 215 5.96 -1.92 -24.47
C ARG A 215 4.66 -2.67 -24.17
N TYR A 216 3.59 -2.37 -24.93
CA TYR A 216 2.41 -3.24 -24.88
C TYR A 216 2.72 -4.50 -25.68
N PRO A 217 2.29 -5.66 -25.21
CA PRO A 217 2.10 -6.78 -26.10
C PRO A 217 1.18 -6.31 -27.24
N GLU A 218 1.57 -6.54 -28.49
CA GLU A 218 0.80 -6.21 -29.71
C GLU A 218 -0.64 -6.78 -29.70
N ALA A 219 -0.92 -7.67 -28.75
CA ALA A 219 -2.19 -8.35 -28.53
C ALA A 219 -3.21 -7.62 -27.64
N VAL A 220 -2.89 -6.44 -27.11
CA VAL A 220 -3.85 -5.70 -26.25
C VAL A 220 -4.67 -4.77 -27.11
N SER A 221 -5.99 -4.99 -27.15
CA SER A 221 -6.95 -4.10 -27.80
C SER A 221 -6.85 -2.67 -27.25
N GLU A 222 -7.25 -1.66 -28.03
CA GLU A 222 -7.31 -0.26 -27.53
C GLU A 222 -8.20 -0.14 -26.28
N HIS A 223 -9.13 -1.06 -26.06
CA HIS A 223 -10.04 -1.15 -24.92
C HIS A 223 -10.09 -2.60 -24.39
N PRO A 224 -9.07 -3.07 -23.66
CA PRO A 224 -9.07 -4.43 -23.14
C PRO A 224 -10.18 -4.59 -22.09
N SER A 225 -10.81 -5.77 -22.09
CA SER A 225 -11.73 -6.14 -21.03
C SER A 225 -10.99 -6.28 -19.69
N THR A 226 -11.72 -6.18 -18.59
CA THR A 226 -11.13 -6.35 -17.24
C THR A 226 -10.48 -7.72 -17.07
N ALA A 227 -11.08 -8.78 -17.64
CA ALA A 227 -10.52 -10.13 -17.62
C ALA A 227 -9.21 -10.21 -18.42
N GLU A 228 -9.16 -9.65 -19.63
CA GLU A 228 -7.94 -9.61 -20.46
C GLU A 228 -6.79 -8.90 -19.73
N MET A 229 -7.09 -7.75 -19.10
CA MET A 229 -6.12 -7.01 -18.31
C MET A 229 -5.60 -7.81 -17.13
N PHE A 230 -6.50 -8.49 -16.40
CA PHE A 230 -6.13 -9.31 -15.26
C PHE A 230 -5.23 -10.48 -15.69
N PHE A 231 -5.59 -11.19 -16.76
CA PHE A 231 -4.77 -12.27 -17.31
C PHE A 231 -3.42 -11.78 -17.85
N LEU A 232 -3.42 -10.63 -18.55
CA LEU A 232 -2.20 -10.02 -19.05
C LEU A 232 -1.22 -9.75 -17.93
N MET A 233 -1.65 -9.04 -16.89
CA MET A 233 -0.80 -8.61 -15.80
C MET A 233 -0.39 -9.73 -14.86
N SER A 234 -1.24 -10.74 -14.70
CA SER A 234 -1.00 -11.81 -13.73
C SER A 234 -0.13 -12.95 -14.30
N TRP A 235 -0.22 -13.22 -15.62
CA TRP A 235 0.42 -14.41 -16.20
C TRP A 235 1.03 -14.22 -17.60
N ARG A 236 0.43 -13.43 -18.49
CA ARG A 236 0.88 -13.34 -19.90
C ARG A 236 2.12 -12.46 -20.08
N ASP A 237 2.15 -11.28 -19.49
CA ASP A 237 3.33 -10.41 -19.49
C ASP A 237 4.21 -10.73 -18.28
N ARG A 238 5.38 -11.32 -18.52
CA ARG A 238 6.31 -11.73 -17.46
C ARG A 238 6.76 -10.58 -16.57
N ARG A 239 6.89 -9.36 -17.11
CA ARG A 239 7.30 -8.16 -16.36
C ARG A 239 6.22 -7.73 -15.42
N MET A 240 4.97 -7.65 -15.89
CA MET A 240 3.82 -7.32 -15.05
C MET A 240 3.57 -8.39 -13.99
N ALA A 241 3.67 -9.66 -14.36
CA ALA A 241 3.55 -10.78 -13.42
C ALA A 241 4.65 -10.71 -12.33
N ALA A 242 5.89 -10.37 -12.70
CA ALA A 242 6.99 -10.19 -11.76
C ALA A 242 6.71 -9.03 -10.78
N LEU A 243 6.12 -7.93 -11.24
CA LEU A 243 5.74 -6.81 -10.37
C LEU A 243 4.55 -7.17 -9.47
N CYS A 244 3.54 -7.87 -9.98
CA CYS A 244 2.37 -8.31 -9.20
C CYS A 244 2.76 -9.30 -8.09
N GLN A 245 3.59 -10.31 -8.39
CA GLN A 245 4.07 -11.26 -7.38
C GLN A 245 4.97 -10.58 -6.35
N ALA A 246 5.82 -9.61 -6.77
CA ALA A 246 6.64 -8.86 -5.85
C ALA A 246 5.79 -8.03 -4.88
N GLY A 247 4.74 -7.38 -5.38
CA GLY A 247 3.77 -6.68 -4.54
C GLY A 247 3.05 -7.61 -3.55
N LEU A 248 2.69 -8.83 -3.96
CA LEU A 248 2.10 -9.84 -3.08
C LEU A 248 3.06 -10.24 -1.96
N VAL A 249 4.31 -10.55 -2.31
CA VAL A 249 5.31 -11.07 -1.37
C VAL A 249 5.79 -9.99 -0.39
N GLU A 250 5.89 -8.72 -0.80
CA GLU A 250 6.26 -7.65 0.12
C GLU A 250 5.31 -7.55 1.33
N LYS A 251 4.03 -7.89 1.14
CA LYS A 251 3.02 -7.85 2.22
C LYS A 251 3.15 -8.99 3.23
N PHE A 252 3.91 -10.02 2.94
CA PHE A 252 4.25 -11.03 3.94
C PHE A 252 5.06 -10.43 5.09
N VAL A 253 5.91 -9.43 4.78
CA VAL A 253 6.67 -8.70 5.80
C VAL A 253 5.75 -7.92 6.73
N ASP A 254 4.78 -7.18 6.17
CA ASP A 254 3.80 -6.45 6.97
C ASP A 254 2.97 -7.39 7.85
N ALA A 255 2.52 -8.52 7.29
CA ALA A 255 1.79 -9.54 8.04
C ALA A 255 2.65 -10.09 9.21
N LEU A 256 3.94 -10.35 8.97
CA LEU A 256 4.89 -10.79 10.00
C LEU A 256 5.07 -9.74 11.10
N VAL A 257 5.34 -8.48 10.71
CA VAL A 257 5.57 -7.37 11.64
C VAL A 257 4.35 -7.09 12.52
N TRP A 258 3.15 -7.21 11.97
CA TRP A 258 1.93 -6.93 12.73
C TRP A 258 1.50 -8.09 13.62
N ALA A 259 1.75 -9.32 13.18
CA ALA A 259 1.25 -10.50 13.83
C ALA A 259 2.27 -11.14 14.78
N LEU A 260 3.43 -11.48 14.28
CA LEU A 260 4.34 -12.39 14.98
C LEU A 260 5.57 -11.69 15.57
N TRP A 261 6.01 -10.54 15.05
CA TRP A 261 7.16 -9.82 15.59
C TRP A 261 6.99 -9.44 17.06
N PRO A 262 5.87 -8.80 17.47
CA PRO A 262 5.66 -8.49 18.89
C PRO A 262 5.67 -9.72 19.78
N ILE A 263 5.10 -10.83 19.32
CA ILE A 263 5.03 -12.09 20.08
C ILE A 263 6.45 -12.67 20.22
N TYR A 264 7.22 -12.73 19.13
CA TYR A 264 8.59 -13.22 19.13
C TYR A 264 9.47 -12.40 20.09
N LEU A 265 9.45 -11.07 19.98
CA LEU A 265 10.25 -10.19 20.83
C LEU A 265 9.86 -10.30 22.32
N HIS A 266 8.56 -10.50 22.61
CA HIS A 266 8.09 -10.76 23.96
C HIS A 266 8.65 -12.09 24.50
N GLN A 267 8.65 -13.16 23.70
CA GLN A 267 9.24 -14.45 24.07
C GLN A 267 10.75 -14.36 24.32
N GLN A 268 11.44 -13.42 23.65
CA GLN A 268 12.85 -13.13 23.88
C GLN A 268 13.11 -12.23 25.14
N GLY A 269 12.07 -11.92 25.90
CA GLY A 269 12.16 -11.14 27.12
C GLY A 269 12.19 -9.61 26.92
N LEU A 270 11.88 -9.10 25.71
CA LEU A 270 11.84 -7.67 25.49
C LEU A 270 10.57 -7.07 26.13
N SER A 271 10.75 -5.95 26.83
CA SER A 271 9.63 -5.21 27.45
C SER A 271 8.69 -4.63 26.41
N LEU A 272 7.43 -4.38 26.77
CA LEU A 272 6.44 -3.77 25.87
C LEU A 272 6.91 -2.44 25.24
N PRO A 273 7.56 -1.51 25.99
CA PRO A 273 8.14 -0.31 25.38
C PRO A 273 9.25 -0.64 24.36
N GLY A 274 10.09 -1.64 24.64
CA GLY A 274 11.15 -2.10 23.72
C GLY A 274 10.60 -2.70 22.43
N ILE A 275 9.51 -3.49 22.53
CA ILE A 275 8.79 -4.02 21.37
C ILE A 275 8.23 -2.87 20.54
N GLY A 276 7.54 -1.91 21.18
CA GLY A 276 7.00 -0.72 20.51
C GLY A 276 8.08 0.09 19.82
N TRP A 277 9.25 0.24 20.44
CA TRP A 277 10.42 0.89 19.83
C TRP A 277 10.90 0.15 18.58
N THR A 278 11.11 -1.16 18.66
CA THR A 278 11.60 -1.97 17.53
C THR A 278 10.66 -1.93 16.34
N VAL A 279 9.34 -2.11 16.56
CA VAL A 279 8.32 -1.99 15.51
C VAL A 279 8.23 -0.55 14.99
N GLY A 280 8.41 0.43 15.89
CA GLY A 280 8.47 1.85 15.54
C GLY A 280 9.65 2.18 14.62
N VAL A 281 10.82 1.62 14.86
CA VAL A 281 12.01 1.78 14.00
C VAL A 281 11.74 1.24 12.60
N TYR A 282 11.12 0.07 12.45
CA TYR A 282 10.70 -0.43 11.14
C TYR A 282 9.77 0.56 10.42
N GLY A 283 8.70 1.00 11.08
CA GLY A 283 7.73 1.90 10.48
C GLY A 283 8.32 3.27 10.13
N PHE A 284 9.19 3.81 11.00
CA PHE A 284 9.86 5.09 10.77
C PHE A 284 10.83 5.03 9.59
N THR A 285 11.71 4.02 9.57
CA THR A 285 12.68 3.85 8.47
C THR A 285 11.99 3.61 7.15
N TRP A 286 10.95 2.77 7.14
CA TRP A 286 10.12 2.56 5.96
C TRP A 286 9.46 3.86 5.49
N GLY A 287 8.73 4.56 6.37
CA GLY A 287 8.01 5.78 6.02
C GLY A 287 8.94 6.90 5.55
N ALA A 288 9.99 7.21 6.33
CA ALA A 288 10.91 8.31 6.03
C ALA A 288 11.74 8.05 4.76
N ALA A 289 12.24 6.82 4.58
CA ALA A 289 13.08 6.50 3.43
C ALA A 289 12.33 6.50 2.09
N GLN A 290 11.00 6.32 2.07
CA GLN A 290 10.21 6.37 0.83
C GLN A 290 10.33 7.70 0.07
N PHE A 291 10.48 8.80 0.81
CA PHE A 291 10.72 10.11 0.20
C PHE A 291 11.99 10.12 -0.66
N PHE A 292 13.05 9.48 -0.16
CA PHE A 292 14.35 9.43 -0.85
C PHE A 292 14.36 8.35 -1.94
N THR A 293 13.85 7.16 -1.66
CA THR A 293 13.90 6.02 -2.58
C THR A 293 13.01 6.23 -3.80
N GLY A 294 11.84 6.86 -3.65
CA GLY A 294 11.00 7.24 -4.77
C GLY A 294 11.72 8.20 -5.73
N ARG A 295 12.37 9.25 -5.19
CA ARG A 295 13.16 10.18 -6.01
C ARG A 295 14.42 9.53 -6.59
N LEU A 296 15.05 8.63 -5.85
CA LEU A 296 16.22 7.89 -6.31
C LEU A 296 15.86 7.04 -7.53
N SER A 297 14.71 6.37 -7.52
CA SER A 297 14.25 5.53 -8.63
C SER A 297 14.01 6.32 -9.93
N ASP A 298 13.66 7.60 -9.82
CA ASP A 298 13.54 8.49 -10.99
C ASP A 298 14.91 8.89 -11.59
N ARG A 299 16.02 8.60 -10.89
CA ARG A 299 17.39 8.89 -11.34
C ARG A 299 18.17 7.66 -11.76
N VAL A 300 18.12 6.59 -10.95
CA VAL A 300 18.94 5.38 -11.14
C VAL A 300 18.18 4.24 -11.80
N GLY A 301 16.87 4.38 -11.96
CA GLY A 301 16.01 3.32 -12.48
C GLY A 301 15.22 2.58 -11.39
N ARG A 302 14.22 1.83 -11.83
CA ARG A 302 13.28 1.15 -10.93
C ARG A 302 13.62 -0.32 -10.72
N HIS A 303 14.13 -0.97 -11.78
CA HIS A 303 14.31 -2.42 -11.80
C HIS A 303 15.27 -2.92 -10.71
N LEU A 304 16.52 -2.46 -10.75
CA LEU A 304 17.53 -2.90 -9.77
C LEU A 304 17.18 -2.44 -8.35
N LEU A 305 16.56 -1.28 -8.20
CA LEU A 305 16.14 -0.79 -6.90
C LEU A 305 15.07 -1.71 -6.27
N ASN A 306 14.13 -2.22 -7.06
CA ASN A 306 13.14 -3.21 -6.61
C ASN A 306 13.82 -4.55 -6.24
N VAL A 307 14.77 -5.04 -7.03
CA VAL A 307 15.51 -6.28 -6.71
C VAL A 307 16.27 -6.15 -5.39
N TRP A 308 17.06 -5.09 -5.23
CA TRP A 308 17.77 -4.83 -3.99
C TRP A 308 16.83 -4.61 -2.79
N GLY A 309 15.71 -3.94 -3.01
CA GLY A 309 14.68 -3.77 -1.98
C GLY A 309 14.17 -5.10 -1.44
N MET A 310 13.88 -6.08 -2.31
CA MET A 310 13.50 -7.43 -1.92
C MET A 310 14.58 -8.12 -1.09
N TRP A 311 15.82 -8.07 -1.55
CA TRP A 311 16.92 -8.77 -0.89
C TRP A 311 17.31 -8.12 0.44
N ILE A 312 17.37 -6.80 0.52
CA ILE A 312 17.67 -6.06 1.76
C ILE A 312 16.55 -6.27 2.78
N CYS A 313 15.28 -6.21 2.35
CA CYS A 313 14.15 -6.47 3.24
C CYS A 313 14.18 -7.90 3.77
N GLY A 314 14.39 -8.89 2.89
CA GLY A 314 14.55 -10.30 3.28
C GLY A 314 15.71 -10.52 4.25
N ALA A 315 16.84 -9.85 4.03
CA ALA A 315 17.98 -9.88 4.95
C ALA A 315 17.62 -9.28 6.31
N GLY A 316 16.94 -8.13 6.35
CA GLY A 316 16.44 -7.52 7.58
C GLY A 316 15.53 -8.47 8.38
N VAL A 317 14.62 -9.17 7.70
CA VAL A 317 13.74 -10.17 8.32
C VAL A 317 14.55 -11.36 8.85
N ALA A 318 15.51 -11.89 8.06
CA ALA A 318 16.35 -13.02 8.46
C ALA A 318 17.26 -12.70 9.66
N LEU A 319 17.76 -11.47 9.75
CA LEU A 319 18.62 -11.03 10.88
C LEU A 319 17.89 -11.04 12.22
N MET A 320 16.57 -10.89 12.25
CA MET A 320 15.80 -10.80 13.50
C MET A 320 16.04 -12.00 14.43
N PRO A 321 15.91 -13.26 14.00
CA PRO A 321 16.14 -14.42 14.84
C PRO A 321 17.62 -14.82 15.00
N LEU A 322 18.56 -14.22 14.26
CA LEU A 322 19.98 -14.60 14.28
C LEU A 322 20.78 -13.95 15.39
N GLY A 323 20.22 -12.98 16.11
CA GLY A 323 20.88 -12.31 17.21
C GLY A 323 19.91 -11.89 18.29
N ALA A 324 20.45 -11.30 19.35
CA ALA A 324 19.68 -10.88 20.50
C ALA A 324 20.04 -9.46 20.96
N GLY A 325 19.10 -8.84 21.67
CA GLY A 325 19.28 -7.51 22.24
C GLY A 325 18.64 -6.38 21.43
N SER A 326 18.25 -5.34 22.15
CA SER A 326 17.46 -4.22 21.60
C SER A 326 18.12 -3.53 20.39
N LEU A 327 19.45 -3.36 20.44
CA LEU A 327 20.19 -2.76 19.33
C LEU A 327 20.15 -3.64 18.06
N TRP A 328 20.39 -4.96 18.23
CA TRP A 328 20.34 -5.92 17.12
C TRP A 328 18.98 -5.94 16.45
N TRP A 329 17.92 -6.06 17.23
CA TRP A 329 16.55 -6.08 16.71
C TRP A 329 16.15 -4.75 16.07
N SER A 330 16.62 -3.63 16.60
CA SER A 330 16.40 -2.31 15.98
C SER A 330 17.13 -2.18 14.64
N LEU A 331 18.37 -2.67 14.52
CA LEU A 331 19.11 -2.68 13.25
C LEU A 331 18.46 -3.61 12.23
N SER A 332 18.00 -4.79 12.64
CA SER A 332 17.23 -5.72 11.81
C SER A 332 15.95 -5.06 11.29
N ALA A 333 15.20 -4.41 12.18
CA ALA A 333 13.98 -3.67 11.86
C ALA A 333 14.24 -2.50 10.89
N ALA A 334 15.29 -1.73 11.10
CA ALA A 334 15.70 -0.63 10.22
C ALA A 334 16.06 -1.16 8.83
N THR A 335 16.82 -2.26 8.74
CA THR A 335 17.22 -2.89 7.48
C THR A 335 15.99 -3.35 6.69
N ALA A 336 15.03 -4.03 7.35
CA ALA A 336 13.78 -4.42 6.72
C ALA A 336 12.97 -3.20 6.25
N GLY A 337 12.89 -2.15 7.07
CA GLY A 337 12.19 -0.90 6.73
C GLY A 337 12.79 -0.17 5.53
N ILE A 338 14.12 -0.12 5.41
CA ILE A 338 14.81 0.46 4.25
C ILE A 338 14.48 -0.34 2.98
N GLY A 339 14.56 -1.68 3.06
CA GLY A 339 14.17 -2.54 1.94
C GLY A 339 12.73 -2.30 1.49
N MET A 340 11.79 -2.21 2.41
CA MET A 340 10.38 -1.89 2.13
C MET A 340 10.22 -0.50 1.48
N ALA A 341 10.99 0.49 1.91
CA ALA A 341 10.96 1.81 1.31
C ALA A 341 11.46 1.82 -0.15
N MET A 342 12.37 0.93 -0.51
CA MET A 342 12.83 0.76 -1.89
C MET A 342 11.77 0.11 -2.78
N LEU A 343 10.87 -0.72 -2.22
CA LEU A 343 9.86 -1.46 -2.96
C LEU A 343 8.58 -0.66 -3.20
N TYR A 344 8.04 -0.12 -2.15
CA TYR A 344 6.66 0.35 -2.10
C TYR A 344 6.30 1.40 -3.15
N PRO A 345 7.04 2.52 -3.30
CA PRO A 345 6.77 3.48 -4.35
C PRO A 345 7.20 2.98 -5.73
N ASN A 346 8.26 2.19 -5.81
CA ASN A 346 8.94 1.90 -7.07
C ASN A 346 8.26 0.78 -7.86
N LEU A 347 7.71 -0.24 -7.21
CA LEU A 347 6.87 -1.26 -7.85
C LEU A 347 5.63 -0.63 -8.49
N SER A 348 4.93 0.25 -7.75
CA SER A 348 3.77 0.98 -8.30
C SER A 348 4.15 1.90 -9.46
N ALA A 349 5.32 2.57 -9.37
CA ALA A 349 5.83 3.42 -10.44
C ALA A 349 6.17 2.61 -11.68
N ALA A 350 6.79 1.43 -11.52
CA ALA A 350 7.10 0.52 -12.62
C ALA A 350 5.83 0.04 -13.34
N VAL A 351 4.78 -0.32 -12.60
CA VAL A 351 3.47 -0.65 -13.19
C VAL A 351 2.90 0.53 -13.96
N ALA A 352 2.96 1.74 -13.39
CA ALA A 352 2.45 2.96 -14.05
C ALA A 352 3.24 3.33 -15.31
N ASP A 353 4.54 2.98 -15.39
CA ASP A 353 5.38 3.23 -16.56
C ASP A 353 5.04 2.29 -17.72
N ILE A 354 4.71 1.01 -17.41
CA ILE A 354 4.30 0.04 -18.43
C ILE A 354 2.86 0.28 -18.87
N ALA A 355 1.97 0.68 -17.96
CA ALA A 355 0.54 0.79 -18.21
C ALA A 355 0.18 1.96 -19.13
N HIS A 356 -0.65 1.70 -20.17
CA HIS A 356 -1.17 2.74 -21.05
C HIS A 356 -2.07 3.72 -20.28
N PRO A 357 -2.04 5.03 -20.58
CA PRO A 357 -2.83 6.03 -19.86
C PRO A 357 -4.32 5.72 -19.75
N ARG A 358 -4.91 5.09 -20.78
CA ARG A 358 -6.35 4.73 -20.80
C ARG A 358 -6.74 3.69 -19.76
N TRP A 359 -5.86 2.72 -19.49
CA TRP A 359 -6.12 1.63 -18.53
C TRP A 359 -5.13 1.59 -17.36
N ARG A 360 -4.39 2.68 -17.11
CA ARG A 360 -3.45 2.81 -15.99
C ARG A 360 -4.12 2.61 -14.65
N ALA A 361 -5.35 3.11 -14.47
CA ALA A 361 -6.11 2.93 -13.25
C ALA A 361 -6.42 1.45 -12.99
N SER A 362 -6.86 0.71 -14.01
CA SER A 362 -7.07 -0.74 -13.92
C SER A 362 -5.77 -1.48 -13.64
N ALA A 363 -4.67 -1.11 -14.30
CA ALA A 363 -3.36 -1.74 -14.05
C ALA A 363 -2.89 -1.55 -12.59
N ILE A 364 -2.98 -0.33 -12.07
CA ILE A 364 -2.68 -0.04 -10.66
C ILE A 364 -3.63 -0.81 -9.73
N GLY A 365 -4.92 -0.89 -10.09
CA GLY A 365 -5.92 -1.66 -9.35
C GLY A 365 -5.58 -3.15 -9.27
N ILE A 366 -5.19 -3.77 -10.38
CA ILE A 366 -4.77 -5.19 -10.44
C ILE A 366 -3.49 -5.43 -9.65
N TYR A 367 -2.48 -4.57 -9.81
CA TYR A 367 -1.26 -4.65 -9.01
C TYR A 367 -1.57 -4.57 -7.52
N ARG A 368 -2.40 -3.61 -7.11
CA ARG A 368 -2.79 -3.43 -5.71
C ARG A 368 -3.70 -4.54 -5.20
N PHE A 369 -4.47 -5.19 -6.07
CA PHE A 369 -5.19 -6.42 -5.73
C PHE A 369 -4.21 -7.50 -5.25
N TRP A 370 -3.23 -7.84 -6.06
CA TRP A 370 -2.21 -8.83 -5.71
C TRP A 370 -1.44 -8.43 -4.45
N ARG A 371 -1.02 -7.17 -4.39
CA ARG A 371 -0.30 -6.64 -3.24
C ARG A 371 -1.09 -6.79 -1.94
N ASP A 372 -2.31 -6.29 -1.89
CA ASP A 372 -3.08 -6.28 -0.65
C ASP A 372 -3.65 -7.68 -0.30
N LEU A 373 -3.82 -8.57 -1.30
CA LEU A 373 -4.08 -9.99 -1.10
C LEU A 373 -2.93 -10.67 -0.32
N GLY A 374 -1.71 -10.17 -0.51
CA GLY A 374 -0.52 -10.64 0.19
C GLY A 374 -0.61 -10.60 1.72
N TYR A 375 -1.41 -9.71 2.31
CA TYR A 375 -1.67 -9.73 3.75
C TYR A 375 -2.30 -11.05 4.19
N GLY A 376 -3.36 -11.49 3.48
CA GLY A 376 -4.06 -12.73 3.80
C GLY A 376 -3.23 -13.98 3.48
N VAL A 377 -2.65 -14.04 2.30
CA VAL A 377 -1.78 -15.17 1.87
C VAL A 377 -0.55 -15.26 2.77
N GLY A 378 0.07 -14.11 3.09
CA GLY A 378 1.20 -14.03 4.02
C GLY A 378 0.83 -14.55 5.40
N ALA A 379 -0.28 -14.08 5.99
CA ALA A 379 -0.70 -14.52 7.32
C ALA A 379 -0.96 -16.04 7.38
N MET A 380 -1.57 -16.63 6.34
CA MET A 380 -1.75 -18.09 6.25
C MET A 380 -0.40 -18.81 6.13
N GLY A 381 0.51 -18.33 5.29
CA GLY A 381 1.84 -18.91 5.13
C GLY A 381 2.67 -18.83 6.41
N LEU A 382 2.62 -17.70 7.13
CA LEU A 382 3.26 -17.51 8.44
C LEU A 382 2.75 -18.49 9.48
N GLY A 383 1.41 -18.65 9.57
CA GLY A 383 0.78 -19.59 10.47
C GLY A 383 1.18 -21.04 10.18
N ALA A 384 1.17 -21.43 8.90
CA ALA A 384 1.61 -22.76 8.47
C ALA A 384 3.09 -23.00 8.77
N ALA A 385 3.99 -22.05 8.45
CA ALA A 385 5.42 -22.16 8.69
C ALA A 385 5.74 -22.26 10.19
N ALA A 386 5.04 -21.49 11.03
CA ALA A 386 5.19 -21.59 12.49
C ALA A 386 4.69 -22.92 13.05
N ALA A 387 3.56 -23.43 12.56
CA ALA A 387 2.97 -24.68 13.03
C ALA A 387 3.79 -25.91 12.60
N TRP A 388 4.17 -26.02 11.33
CA TRP A 388 4.92 -27.19 10.82
C TRP A 388 6.38 -27.18 11.21
N GLY A 389 6.98 -26.02 11.35
CA GLY A 389 8.38 -25.88 11.70
C GLY A 389 8.68 -25.90 13.22
N GLY A 390 7.66 -26.01 14.08
CA GLY A 390 7.83 -26.09 15.53
C GLY A 390 8.23 -24.79 16.22
N GLY A 391 7.98 -23.63 15.62
CA GLY A 391 8.24 -22.35 16.28
C GLY A 391 8.19 -21.11 15.37
N LEU A 392 8.11 -19.94 16.03
CA LEU A 392 7.96 -18.65 15.34
C LEU A 392 9.14 -18.32 14.41
N VAL A 393 10.34 -18.81 14.68
CA VAL A 393 11.55 -18.57 13.88
C VAL A 393 11.36 -19.01 12.41
N ASN A 394 10.59 -20.09 12.19
CA ASN A 394 10.32 -20.58 10.84
C ASN A 394 9.45 -19.62 10.02
N ALA A 395 8.60 -18.82 10.66
CA ALA A 395 7.85 -17.77 9.98
C ALA A 395 8.77 -16.66 9.46
N PHE A 396 9.83 -16.30 10.20
CA PHE A 396 10.85 -15.35 9.72
C PHE A 396 11.58 -15.89 8.50
N TRP A 397 12.01 -17.14 8.53
CA TRP A 397 12.68 -17.79 7.40
C TRP A 397 11.76 -17.93 6.20
N PHE A 398 10.50 -18.27 6.40
CA PHE A 398 9.50 -18.31 5.32
C PHE A 398 9.43 -16.97 4.57
N VAL A 399 9.31 -15.87 5.30
CA VAL A 399 9.25 -14.53 4.69
C VAL A 399 10.57 -14.15 4.04
N ALA A 400 11.70 -14.37 4.69
CA ALA A 400 13.01 -14.03 4.14
C ALA A 400 13.30 -14.77 2.82
N VAL A 401 13.05 -16.07 2.78
CA VAL A 401 13.20 -16.90 1.58
C VAL A 401 12.23 -16.45 0.48
N ALA A 402 10.95 -16.18 0.83
CA ALA A 402 9.98 -15.67 -0.13
C ALA A 402 10.43 -14.34 -0.75
N MET A 403 10.98 -13.42 0.06
CA MET A 403 11.52 -12.14 -0.41
C MET A 403 12.71 -12.32 -1.35
N TRP A 404 13.66 -13.19 -1.00
CA TRP A 404 14.83 -13.46 -1.86
C TRP A 404 14.44 -14.14 -3.17
N MET A 405 13.54 -15.11 -3.13
CA MET A 405 13.01 -15.76 -4.34
C MET A 405 12.24 -14.74 -5.22
N SER A 406 11.43 -13.88 -4.62
CA SER A 406 10.72 -12.84 -5.34
C SER A 406 11.69 -11.85 -5.99
N GLY A 407 12.77 -11.47 -5.30
CA GLY A 407 13.84 -10.66 -5.87
C GLY A 407 14.54 -11.35 -7.07
N ALA A 408 14.75 -12.66 -7.00
CA ALA A 408 15.30 -13.44 -8.12
C ALA A 408 14.33 -13.50 -9.32
N VAL A 409 13.02 -13.62 -9.07
CA VAL A 409 11.99 -13.55 -10.13
C VAL A 409 11.99 -12.16 -10.79
N LEU A 410 12.05 -11.09 -9.98
CA LEU A 410 12.19 -9.72 -10.51
C LEU A 410 13.44 -9.57 -11.37
N LEU A 411 14.59 -10.06 -10.90
CA LEU A 411 15.85 -10.00 -11.64
C LEU A 411 15.75 -10.73 -12.99
N ARG A 412 15.05 -11.87 -13.04
CA ARG A 412 14.96 -12.75 -14.22
C ARG A 412 13.90 -12.30 -15.24
N TRP A 413 12.77 -11.77 -14.77
CA TRP A 413 11.60 -11.46 -15.60
C TRP A 413 11.31 -9.96 -15.70
N GLY A 414 11.84 -9.14 -14.77
CA GLY A 414 11.69 -7.71 -14.81
C GLY A 414 12.63 -7.04 -15.79
N ASP A 415 12.30 -5.83 -16.17
CA ASP A 415 13.11 -4.93 -16.98
C ASP A 415 13.11 -3.52 -16.37
N GLU A 416 14.09 -2.68 -16.79
CA GLU A 416 14.05 -1.27 -16.47
C GLU A 416 12.84 -0.62 -17.17
N THR A 417 11.97 0.01 -16.38
CA THR A 417 10.73 0.61 -16.86
C THR A 417 10.81 2.14 -16.98
N HIS A 418 11.84 2.75 -16.38
CA HIS A 418 11.97 4.20 -16.40
C HIS A 418 12.23 4.73 -17.83
N PRO A 419 11.40 5.65 -18.34
CA PRO A 419 11.40 6.04 -19.75
C PRO A 419 12.73 6.57 -20.27
N LYS A 420 13.48 7.31 -19.42
CA LYS A 420 14.76 7.90 -19.83
C LYS A 420 15.94 6.93 -19.79
N LEU A 421 15.83 5.84 -19.03
CA LEU A 421 16.92 4.90 -18.80
C LEU A 421 16.82 3.64 -19.66
N ASN A 422 15.69 3.45 -20.32
CA ASN A 422 15.49 2.35 -21.28
C ASN A 422 14.99 2.88 -22.64
N PRO A 423 15.80 3.67 -23.36
CA PRO A 423 15.42 4.17 -24.69
C PRO A 423 15.26 3.04 -25.73
N ALA A 424 16.00 1.94 -25.61
CA ALA A 424 15.88 0.77 -26.49
C ALA A 424 14.53 0.03 -26.32
N GLY A 425 13.85 0.23 -25.21
CA GLY A 425 12.44 -0.15 -25.03
C GLY A 425 11.48 0.65 -25.91
N LEU A 426 11.95 1.78 -26.49
CA LEU A 426 11.22 2.66 -27.39
C LEU A 426 11.36 2.24 -28.87
N GLU A 427 12.44 1.52 -29.23
CA GLU A 427 12.79 1.19 -30.62
C GLU A 427 12.40 -0.24 -31.07
N LYS A 428 11.97 -1.11 -30.16
CA LYS A 428 11.65 -2.51 -30.45
C LYS A 428 10.15 -2.79 -30.48
N CYS A 429 9.38 -1.88 -31.08
CA CYS A 429 7.99 -2.13 -31.45
C CYS A 429 7.76 -1.74 -32.90
#